data_bbdbcd0b42e1ae7731a5cb08e881eae4
#
_entry.id   bbdbcd0b42e1ae7731a5cb08e881eae4
#
_cell.length_a   1.000
_cell.length_b   1.000
_cell.length_c   1.000
_cell.angle_alpha   90.00
_cell.angle_beta   90.00
_cell.angle_gamma   90.00
#
_symmetry.space_group_name_H-M   'P 1'
#
loop_
_entity.id
_entity.type
_entity.pdbx_description
1 polymer ?
#
loop_
_entity_poly.entity_id
_entity_poly.type
_entity_poly.pdbx_seq_one_letter_code
_entity_poly.pdbx_strand_id
1 'polypeptide(L)'
;MDYYSQSGALNEHFSDVFGTVITQHHLCQDAGTADWLVGNEIMGPSLFGEALRSMKAPGTAYDNALMGKDPQPAHMRDYFDGPGDNQGVHINSGICNKAFYLVASDIGTAKAAKVWYHALQNLWPTATFNDAVDVIVESARIMTKNGVVPEGTTQTVRMGFKEVGLPH
;
A
#
# COMPACT_ATOMS: atom_id res chain seq x y z
N MET A 1 -2.08 13.19 -8.29
CA MET A 1 -3.28 13.08 -7.43
C MET A 1 -3.32 14.29 -6.51
N ASP A 2 -4.52 14.80 -6.24
CA ASP A 2 -4.71 15.91 -5.30
C ASP A 2 -4.29 15.45 -3.90
N TYR A 3 -3.50 16.30 -3.20
CA TYR A 3 -2.94 15.93 -1.91
C TYR A 3 -3.90 16.23 -0.75
N TYR A 4 -5.07 15.55 -0.80
CA TYR A 4 -6.15 15.72 0.17
C TYR A 4 -7.03 14.47 0.23
N SER A 5 -7.49 14.06 1.41
CA SER A 5 -8.39 12.93 1.65
C SER A 5 -7.90 11.63 0.95
N GLN A 6 -8.80 10.85 0.34
CA GLN A 6 -8.45 9.57 -0.28
C GLN A 6 -7.48 9.69 -1.45
N SER A 7 -7.58 10.74 -2.27
CA SER A 7 -6.63 10.95 -3.37
C SER A 7 -5.21 11.21 -2.86
N GLY A 8 -5.09 11.98 -1.78
CA GLY A 8 -3.80 12.20 -1.11
C GLY A 8 -3.26 10.92 -0.44
N ALA A 9 -4.14 10.13 0.18
CA ALA A 9 -3.76 8.83 0.75
C ALA A 9 -3.31 7.84 -0.34
N LEU A 10 -3.90 7.86 -1.54
CA LEU A 10 -3.42 7.10 -2.69
C LEU A 10 -2.05 7.59 -3.17
N ASN A 11 -1.79 8.90 -3.16
CA ASN A 11 -0.47 9.43 -3.49
C ASN A 11 0.61 8.87 -2.55
N GLU A 12 0.37 8.90 -1.25
CA GLU A 12 1.25 8.31 -0.23
C GLU A 12 1.39 6.78 -0.42
N HIS A 13 0.27 6.09 -0.68
CA HIS A 13 0.27 4.66 -0.96
C HIS A 13 1.20 4.29 -2.12
N PHE A 14 1.08 4.94 -3.27
CA PHE A 14 1.92 4.66 -4.41
C PHE A 14 3.39 4.98 -4.15
N SER A 15 3.67 6.03 -3.37
CA SER A 15 5.04 6.36 -2.93
C SER A 15 5.63 5.24 -2.08
N ASP A 16 4.89 4.73 -1.10
CA ASP A 16 5.30 3.61 -0.26
C ASP A 16 5.48 2.31 -1.07
N VAL A 17 4.54 2.02 -1.98
CA VAL A 17 4.63 0.83 -2.85
C VAL A 17 5.92 0.84 -3.66
N PHE A 18 6.20 1.91 -4.38
CA PHE A 18 7.39 1.94 -5.24
C PHE A 18 8.68 2.10 -4.46
N GLY A 19 8.67 2.82 -3.32
CA GLY A 19 9.79 2.83 -2.39
C GLY A 19 10.15 1.42 -1.91
N THR A 20 9.15 0.68 -1.42
CA THR A 20 9.32 -0.71 -0.95
C THR A 20 9.79 -1.64 -2.08
N VAL A 21 9.21 -1.53 -3.28
CA VAL A 21 9.62 -2.35 -4.44
C VAL A 21 11.10 -2.11 -4.80
N ILE A 22 11.54 -0.84 -4.81
CA ILE A 22 12.93 -0.48 -5.09
C ILE A 22 13.86 -1.01 -4.00
N THR A 23 13.49 -0.86 -2.73
CA THR A 23 14.27 -1.37 -1.60
C THR A 23 14.42 -2.90 -1.67
N GLN A 24 13.34 -3.64 -1.88
CA GLN A 24 13.38 -5.10 -2.02
C GLN A 24 14.24 -5.53 -3.20
N HIS A 25 14.14 -4.83 -4.34
CA HIS A 25 14.97 -5.11 -5.50
C HIS A 25 16.46 -4.87 -5.21
N HIS A 26 16.79 -3.74 -4.56
CA HIS A 26 18.18 -3.39 -4.19
C HIS A 26 18.78 -4.40 -3.21
N LEU A 27 18.01 -4.85 -2.25
CA LEU A 27 18.43 -5.81 -1.22
C LEU A 27 18.30 -7.28 -1.66
N CYS A 28 17.92 -7.53 -2.92
CA CYS A 28 17.68 -8.89 -3.45
C CYS A 28 16.65 -9.68 -2.62
N GLN A 29 15.64 -9.01 -2.08
CA GLN A 29 14.55 -9.60 -1.32
C GLN A 29 13.35 -9.94 -2.21
N ASP A 30 12.53 -10.85 -1.75
CA ASP A 30 11.20 -11.13 -2.29
C ASP A 30 10.10 -10.84 -1.24
N ALA A 31 8.85 -11.07 -1.61
CA ALA A 31 7.71 -10.83 -0.73
C ALA A 31 7.77 -11.62 0.59
N GLY A 32 8.42 -12.78 0.59
CA GLY A 32 8.53 -13.66 1.76
C GLY A 32 9.70 -13.32 2.68
N THR A 33 10.74 -12.67 2.16
CA THR A 33 11.97 -12.35 2.90
C THR A 33 12.03 -10.88 3.35
N ALA A 34 11.23 -10.00 2.76
CA ALA A 34 11.17 -8.59 3.12
C ALA A 34 10.46 -8.37 4.46
N ASP A 35 10.88 -7.35 5.20
CA ASP A 35 10.26 -6.94 6.47
C ASP A 35 8.99 -6.10 6.28
N TRP A 36 8.80 -5.52 5.08
CA TRP A 36 7.68 -4.64 4.72
C TRP A 36 7.60 -3.35 5.55
N LEU A 37 8.73 -2.92 6.07
CA LEU A 37 8.86 -1.67 6.80
C LEU A 37 9.27 -0.52 5.87
N VAL A 38 8.79 0.68 6.17
CA VAL A 38 9.13 1.91 5.46
C VAL A 38 9.84 2.84 6.44
N GLY A 39 11.09 3.22 6.11
CA GLY A 39 11.86 4.17 6.89
C GLY A 39 12.52 3.60 8.15
N ASN A 40 12.61 2.28 8.32
CA ASN A 40 13.33 1.66 9.43
C ASN A 40 14.84 1.97 9.43
N GLU A 41 15.44 2.16 8.26
CA GLU A 41 16.88 2.45 8.13
C GLU A 41 17.28 3.87 8.56
N ILE A 42 16.31 4.79 8.63
CA ILE A 42 16.56 6.19 9.03
C ILE A 42 16.26 6.46 10.50
N MET A 43 15.83 5.43 11.25
CA MET A 43 15.54 5.58 12.67
C MET A 43 16.82 5.80 13.46
N GLY A 44 16.80 6.81 14.35
CA GLY A 44 17.90 7.08 15.27
C GLY A 44 18.08 5.99 16.33
N PRO A 45 19.19 6.00 17.08
CA PRO A 45 19.49 4.93 18.05
C PRO A 45 18.41 4.70 19.11
N SER A 46 17.66 5.74 19.50
CA SER A 46 16.57 5.64 20.48
C SER A 46 15.29 5.01 19.92
N LEU A 47 15.20 4.81 18.60
CA LEU A 47 14.07 4.24 17.88
C LEU A 47 14.48 2.98 17.11
N PHE A 48 15.62 2.37 17.48
CA PHE A 48 16.12 1.18 16.83
C PHE A 48 15.10 0.04 16.88
N GLY A 49 14.80 -0.54 15.72
CA GLY A 49 13.80 -1.60 15.58
C GLY A 49 12.39 -1.10 15.23
N GLU A 50 12.19 0.23 15.18
CA GLU A 50 10.95 0.83 14.73
C GLU A 50 11.04 1.33 13.27
N ALA A 51 9.92 1.74 12.69
CA ALA A 51 9.83 2.26 11.34
C ALA A 51 8.82 3.40 11.27
N LEU A 52 8.77 4.14 10.17
CA LEU A 52 7.72 5.14 9.95
C LEU A 52 6.37 4.49 9.66
N ARG A 53 6.34 3.41 8.90
CA ARG A 53 5.13 2.66 8.53
C ARG A 53 5.43 1.18 8.37
N SER A 54 4.39 0.35 8.48
CA SER A 54 4.43 -1.07 8.14
C SER A 54 3.36 -1.39 7.10
N MET A 55 3.75 -1.81 5.90
CA MET A 55 2.79 -2.23 4.88
C MET A 55 2.12 -3.57 5.24
N LYS A 56 2.85 -4.43 5.94
CA LYS A 56 2.36 -5.73 6.43
C LYS A 56 1.34 -5.59 7.55
N ALA A 57 1.58 -4.67 8.49
CA ALA A 57 0.77 -4.49 9.69
C ALA A 57 0.64 -2.99 10.02
N PRO A 58 -0.14 -2.21 9.24
CA PRO A 58 -0.41 -0.81 9.57
C PRO A 58 -0.90 -0.66 11.02
N GLY A 59 -0.43 0.37 11.72
CA GLY A 59 -0.73 0.60 13.14
C GLY A 59 0.26 -0.06 14.10
N THR A 60 1.35 -0.67 13.60
CA THR A 60 2.33 -1.37 14.44
C THR A 60 3.77 -0.94 14.18
N ALA A 61 4.01 0.06 13.35
CA ALA A 61 5.37 0.46 12.98
C ALA A 61 6.14 1.06 14.16
N TYR A 62 5.45 1.71 15.08
CA TYR A 62 6.02 2.27 16.31
C TYR A 62 4.97 2.39 17.41
N ASP A 63 5.42 2.30 18.68
CA ASP A 63 4.61 2.58 19.87
C ASP A 63 5.58 3.00 20.99
N ASN A 64 5.87 4.31 21.11
CA ASN A 64 6.87 4.84 22.02
C ASN A 64 6.57 6.28 22.47
N ALA A 65 7.28 6.76 23.49
CA ALA A 65 7.06 8.08 24.08
C ALA A 65 7.46 9.26 23.15
N LEU A 66 8.31 9.02 22.13
CA LEU A 66 8.79 10.08 21.23
C LEU A 66 7.85 10.29 20.05
N MET A 67 7.36 9.22 19.45
CA MET A 67 6.51 9.27 18.25
C MET A 67 5.03 9.06 18.56
N GLY A 68 4.71 8.56 19.75
CA GLY A 68 3.38 8.08 20.08
C GLY A 68 3.13 6.68 19.53
N LYS A 69 1.91 6.39 19.11
CA LYS A 69 1.51 5.13 18.49
C LYS A 69 1.18 5.35 17.03
N ASP A 70 1.61 4.43 16.18
CA ASP A 70 1.28 4.42 14.75
C ASP A 70 -0.24 4.50 14.51
N PRO A 71 -0.75 5.58 13.90
CA PRO A 71 -2.20 5.79 13.74
C PRO A 71 -2.78 5.10 12.51
N GLN A 72 -1.97 4.41 11.69
CA GLN A 72 -2.43 3.87 10.42
C GLN A 72 -3.44 2.74 10.59
N PRO A 73 -4.64 2.81 9.99
CA PRO A 73 -5.57 1.71 9.94
C PRO A 73 -5.15 0.67 8.89
N ALA A 74 -5.43 -0.60 9.18
CA ALA A 74 -5.26 -1.70 8.24
C ALA A 74 -6.56 -2.04 7.48
N HIS A 75 -7.69 -1.39 7.78
CA HIS A 75 -9.01 -1.73 7.25
C HIS A 75 -9.93 -0.50 7.22
N MET A 76 -10.82 -0.44 6.22
CA MET A 76 -11.78 0.67 6.02
C MET A 76 -12.72 0.93 7.21
N ARG A 77 -13.01 -0.07 8.04
CA ARG A 77 -13.81 0.14 9.26
C ARG A 77 -13.19 1.14 10.24
N ASP A 78 -11.87 1.28 10.19
CA ASP A 78 -11.08 2.14 11.07
C ASP A 78 -10.58 3.39 10.34
N TYR A 79 -11.20 3.72 9.18
CA TYR A 79 -10.85 4.87 8.36
C TYR A 79 -10.88 6.17 9.19
N PHE A 80 -9.82 6.96 9.12
CA PHE A 80 -9.74 8.26 9.77
C PHE A 80 -10.44 9.33 8.92
N ASP A 81 -11.48 9.94 9.47
CA ASP A 81 -12.30 11.00 8.84
C ASP A 81 -12.11 12.39 9.45
N GLY A 82 -11.11 12.54 10.34
CA GLY A 82 -10.80 13.81 10.99
C GLY A 82 -10.15 14.84 10.05
N PRO A 83 -10.13 16.12 10.47
CA PRO A 83 -9.59 17.22 9.63
C PRO A 83 -8.06 17.28 9.58
N GLY A 84 -7.37 16.54 10.45
CA GLY A 84 -5.91 16.53 10.51
C GLY A 84 -5.27 15.84 9.31
N ASP A 85 -3.98 16.11 9.06
CA ASP A 85 -3.18 15.43 8.05
C ASP A 85 -3.82 15.49 6.64
N ASN A 86 -4.32 16.65 6.23
CA ASN A 86 -5.09 16.82 4.98
C ASN A 86 -6.20 15.79 4.82
N GLN A 87 -6.95 15.53 5.89
CA GLN A 87 -7.91 14.42 6.02
C GLN A 87 -7.27 13.03 5.94
N GLY A 88 -6.15 12.86 6.63
CA GLY A 88 -5.56 11.55 6.87
C GLY A 88 -4.77 10.97 5.70
N VAL A 89 -4.05 11.79 4.93
CA VAL A 89 -3.31 11.28 3.76
C VAL A 89 -2.20 10.29 4.16
N HIS A 90 -1.43 10.58 5.23
CA HIS A 90 -0.42 9.64 5.74
C HIS A 90 -1.01 8.54 6.63
N ILE A 91 -2.23 8.75 7.15
CA ILE A 91 -2.91 7.79 8.02
C ILE A 91 -3.61 6.72 7.16
N ASN A 92 -4.53 7.13 6.29
CA ASN A 92 -5.37 6.21 5.53
C ASN A 92 -4.64 5.46 4.40
N SER A 93 -3.44 5.89 4.02
CA SER A 93 -2.57 5.15 3.08
C SER A 93 -2.28 3.72 3.55
N GLY A 94 -2.30 3.47 4.87
CA GLY A 94 -2.11 2.15 5.46
C GLY A 94 -3.09 1.10 4.94
N ILE A 95 -4.34 1.48 4.67
CA ILE A 95 -5.38 0.57 4.15
C ILE A 95 -4.97 0.00 2.79
N CYS A 96 -4.58 0.87 1.85
CA CYS A 96 -4.15 0.44 0.52
C CYS A 96 -2.76 -0.23 0.56
N ASN A 97 -1.86 0.18 1.46
CA ASN A 97 -0.57 -0.47 1.69
C ASN A 97 -0.77 -1.93 2.12
N LYS A 98 -1.72 -2.18 3.02
CA LYS A 98 -2.07 -3.55 3.43
C LYS A 98 -2.60 -4.37 2.26
N ALA A 99 -3.44 -3.81 1.39
CA ALA A 99 -3.94 -4.51 0.20
C ALA A 99 -2.80 -4.88 -0.76
N PHE A 100 -1.86 -3.95 -1.01
CA PHE A 100 -0.68 -4.25 -1.82
C PHE A 100 0.16 -5.39 -1.22
N TYR A 101 0.45 -5.34 0.10
CA TYR A 101 1.17 -6.40 0.80
C TYR A 101 0.52 -7.76 0.59
N LEU A 102 -0.81 -7.87 0.76
CA LEU A 102 -1.55 -9.13 0.59
C LEU A 102 -1.41 -9.68 -0.83
N VAL A 103 -1.58 -8.83 -1.83
CA VAL A 103 -1.43 -9.21 -3.24
C VAL A 103 0.02 -9.62 -3.55
N ALA A 104 0.99 -8.81 -3.14
CA ALA A 104 2.40 -9.07 -3.39
C ALA A 104 2.90 -10.36 -2.70
N SER A 105 2.34 -10.69 -1.53
CA SER A 105 2.65 -11.94 -0.82
C SER A 105 2.16 -13.19 -1.57
N ASP A 106 1.13 -13.08 -2.40
CA ASP A 106 0.57 -14.18 -3.18
C ASP A 106 1.27 -14.32 -4.56
N ILE A 107 1.39 -13.21 -5.31
CA ILE A 107 1.90 -13.27 -6.70
C ILE A 107 3.36 -12.84 -6.86
N GLY A 108 3.98 -12.36 -5.79
CA GLY A 108 5.33 -11.78 -5.77
C GLY A 108 5.34 -10.27 -6.02
N THR A 109 6.24 -9.56 -5.32
CA THR A 109 6.34 -8.08 -5.33
C THR A 109 6.50 -7.51 -6.73
N ALA A 110 7.38 -8.09 -7.56
CA ALA A 110 7.65 -7.57 -8.90
C ALA A 110 6.43 -7.65 -9.84
N LYS A 111 5.59 -8.66 -9.71
CA LYS A 111 4.36 -8.80 -10.50
C LYS A 111 3.27 -7.87 -10.00
N ALA A 112 3.08 -7.77 -8.69
CA ALA A 112 2.17 -6.80 -8.08
C ALA A 112 2.55 -5.36 -8.47
N ALA A 113 3.84 -5.01 -8.42
CA ALA A 113 4.35 -3.70 -8.83
C ALA A 113 3.99 -3.34 -10.28
N LYS A 114 4.05 -4.29 -11.22
CA LYS A 114 3.64 -4.05 -12.62
C LYS A 114 2.16 -3.69 -12.72
N VAL A 115 1.29 -4.38 -11.98
CA VAL A 115 -0.15 -4.08 -11.94
C VAL A 115 -0.39 -2.68 -11.38
N TRP A 116 0.25 -2.33 -10.25
CA TRP A 116 0.15 -1.01 -9.63
C TRP A 116 0.70 0.11 -10.50
N TYR A 117 1.82 -0.13 -11.20
CA TYR A 117 2.39 0.86 -12.12
C TYR A 117 1.46 1.15 -13.29
N HIS A 118 0.88 0.11 -13.90
CA HIS A 118 -0.12 0.29 -14.97
C HIS A 118 -1.35 1.06 -14.44
N ALA A 119 -1.82 0.73 -13.25
CA ALA A 119 -2.95 1.41 -12.63
C ALA A 119 -2.65 2.90 -12.36
N LEU A 120 -1.47 3.22 -11.80
CA LEU A 120 -1.06 4.60 -11.54
C LEU A 120 -1.12 5.49 -12.80
N GLN A 121 -0.76 4.93 -13.96
CA GLN A 121 -0.80 5.66 -15.24
C GLN A 121 -2.23 5.94 -15.75
N ASN A 122 -3.24 5.29 -15.18
CA ASN A 122 -4.64 5.38 -15.58
C ASN A 122 -5.53 6.02 -14.51
N LEU A 123 -4.97 6.42 -13.36
CA LEU A 123 -5.69 7.14 -12.33
C LEU A 123 -5.71 8.64 -12.60
N TRP A 124 -6.78 9.31 -12.15
CA TRP A 124 -6.96 10.76 -12.26
C TRP A 124 -6.72 11.47 -10.92
N PRO A 125 -6.56 12.81 -10.91
CA PRO A 125 -6.14 13.56 -9.72
C PRO A 125 -7.06 13.38 -8.49
N THR A 126 -8.36 13.24 -8.68
CA THR A 126 -9.37 13.17 -7.62
C THR A 126 -9.86 11.74 -7.34
N ALA A 127 -9.13 10.72 -7.80
CA ALA A 127 -9.52 9.32 -7.63
C ALA A 127 -9.70 8.97 -6.14
N THR A 128 -10.78 8.28 -5.83
CA THR A 128 -11.07 7.69 -4.52
C THR A 128 -10.45 6.30 -4.37
N PHE A 129 -10.54 5.70 -3.18
CA PHE A 129 -10.12 4.30 -2.98
C PHE A 129 -10.92 3.33 -3.87
N ASN A 130 -12.22 3.53 -4.03
CA ASN A 130 -13.02 2.68 -4.92
C ASN A 130 -12.59 2.81 -6.37
N ASP A 131 -12.34 4.03 -6.84
CA ASP A 131 -11.80 4.25 -8.20
C ASP A 131 -10.44 3.54 -8.39
N ALA A 132 -9.58 3.60 -7.38
CA ALA A 132 -8.29 2.91 -7.43
C ALA A 132 -8.45 1.39 -7.47
N VAL A 133 -9.39 0.82 -6.70
CA VAL A 133 -9.71 -0.62 -6.76
C VAL A 133 -10.14 -1.02 -8.17
N ASP A 134 -11.08 -0.26 -8.78
CA ASP A 134 -11.57 -0.53 -10.13
C ASP A 134 -10.43 -0.52 -11.16
N VAL A 135 -9.57 0.51 -11.12
CA VAL A 135 -8.45 0.67 -12.05
C VAL A 135 -7.37 -0.41 -11.83
N ILE A 136 -7.07 -0.78 -10.59
CA ILE A 136 -6.08 -1.83 -10.28
C ILE A 136 -6.58 -3.20 -10.71
N VAL A 137 -7.86 -3.53 -10.46
CA VAL A 137 -8.49 -4.77 -10.91
C VAL A 137 -8.51 -4.86 -12.43
N GLU A 138 -8.87 -3.79 -13.12
CA GLU A 138 -8.84 -3.76 -14.60
C GLU A 138 -7.41 -3.88 -15.15
N SER A 139 -6.44 -3.24 -14.51
CA SER A 139 -5.02 -3.39 -14.84
C SER A 139 -4.55 -4.84 -14.70
N ALA A 140 -4.93 -5.51 -13.62
CA ALA A 140 -4.64 -6.93 -13.41
C ALA A 140 -5.28 -7.79 -14.51
N ARG A 141 -6.54 -7.51 -14.90
CA ARG A 141 -7.24 -8.22 -15.97
C ARG A 141 -6.55 -8.08 -17.33
N ILE A 142 -6.17 -6.85 -17.68
CA ILE A 142 -5.43 -6.57 -18.93
C ILE A 142 -4.09 -7.29 -18.94
N MET A 143 -3.33 -7.22 -17.85
CA MET A 143 -2.01 -7.83 -17.76
C MET A 143 -2.07 -9.37 -17.73
N THR A 144 -3.10 -9.95 -17.11
CA THR A 144 -3.35 -11.40 -17.17
C THR A 144 -3.63 -11.82 -18.60
N LYS A 145 -4.52 -11.11 -19.31
CA LYS A 145 -4.86 -11.40 -20.72
C LYS A 145 -3.63 -11.33 -21.62
N ASN A 146 -2.69 -10.44 -21.33
CA ASN A 146 -1.45 -10.24 -22.12
C ASN A 146 -0.30 -11.15 -21.64
N GLY A 147 -0.51 -12.05 -20.70
CA GLY A 147 0.51 -12.97 -20.19
C GLY A 147 1.62 -12.33 -19.38
N VAL A 148 1.43 -11.07 -18.90
CA VAL A 148 2.43 -10.32 -18.10
C VAL A 148 2.43 -10.77 -16.64
N VAL A 149 1.25 -11.14 -16.13
CA VAL A 149 1.06 -11.70 -14.78
C VAL A 149 0.29 -13.02 -14.88
N PRO A 150 0.38 -13.91 -13.86
CA PRO A 150 -0.27 -15.20 -13.90
C PRO A 150 -1.80 -15.14 -14.00
N GLU A 151 -2.39 -16.20 -14.51
CA GLU A 151 -3.83 -16.43 -14.35
C GLU A 151 -4.20 -16.41 -12.86
N GLY A 152 -5.40 -15.91 -12.54
CA GLY A 152 -5.84 -15.74 -11.16
C GLY A 152 -5.45 -14.42 -10.50
N THR A 153 -4.47 -13.66 -11.05
CA THR A 153 -4.02 -12.37 -10.47
C THR A 153 -5.18 -11.40 -10.24
N THR A 154 -6.15 -11.32 -11.16
CA THR A 154 -7.33 -10.45 -10.99
C THR A 154 -8.12 -10.83 -9.73
N GLN A 155 -8.29 -12.12 -9.47
CA GLN A 155 -8.99 -12.58 -8.27
C GLN A 155 -8.18 -12.29 -7.00
N THR A 156 -6.86 -12.51 -7.03
CA THR A 156 -5.97 -12.16 -5.92
C THR A 156 -6.06 -10.68 -5.56
N VAL A 157 -6.08 -9.78 -6.56
CA VAL A 157 -6.23 -8.34 -6.35
C VAL A 157 -7.59 -8.02 -5.67
N ARG A 158 -8.68 -8.59 -6.17
CA ARG A 158 -10.01 -8.42 -5.55
C ARG A 158 -10.04 -8.90 -4.11
N MET A 159 -9.46 -10.05 -3.82
CA MET A 159 -9.38 -10.60 -2.47
C MET A 159 -8.57 -9.68 -1.54
N GLY A 160 -7.40 -9.18 -1.99
CA GLY A 160 -6.58 -8.27 -1.21
C GLY A 160 -7.32 -7.00 -0.80
N PHE A 161 -8.10 -6.40 -1.72
CA PHE A 161 -8.92 -5.23 -1.39
C PHE A 161 -10.13 -5.58 -0.52
N LYS A 162 -10.76 -6.71 -0.73
CA LYS A 162 -11.87 -7.18 0.12
C LYS A 162 -11.42 -7.37 1.57
N GLU A 163 -10.23 -7.92 1.80
CA GLU A 163 -9.66 -8.13 3.14
C GLU A 163 -9.44 -6.82 3.91
N VAL A 164 -9.26 -5.71 3.23
CA VAL A 164 -9.12 -4.39 3.86
C VAL A 164 -10.43 -3.59 3.86
N GLY A 165 -11.55 -4.22 3.49
CA GLY A 165 -12.87 -3.60 3.51
C GLY A 165 -13.18 -2.70 2.32
N LEU A 166 -12.49 -2.89 1.20
CA LEU A 166 -12.72 -2.24 -0.08
C LEU A 166 -13.25 -3.29 -1.08
N PRO A 167 -14.53 -3.65 -1.02
CA PRO A 167 -15.10 -4.69 -1.89
C PRO A 167 -15.16 -4.20 -3.34
N HIS A 168 -14.95 -5.16 -4.25
CA HIS A 168 -15.11 -4.98 -5.70
C HIS A 168 -15.98 -6.11 -6.26
#